data_9ef6992ff1caaa8b479f3279fe278c1a
#
_entry.id   9ef6992ff1caaa8b479f3279fe278c1a
#
_cell.length_a   1.000
_cell.length_b   1.000
_cell.length_c   1.000
_cell.angle_alpha   90.00
_cell.angle_beta   90.00
_cell.angle_gamma   90.00
#
_symmetry.space_group_name_H-M   'P 1'
#
loop_
_entity.id
_entity.type
_entity.pdbx_description
1 polymer ?
#
loop_
_entity_poly.entity_id
_entity_poly.type
_entity_poly.pdbx_seq_one_letter_code
_entity_poly.pdbx_strand_id
1 'polypeptide(L)'
;MSDATRLKVTTTDGSEYDANIVGKDSQTDLAVIKIDADNLQAATFGDSDILQVGDPAIAIGNPLGELGGTVTTGIISATDRQITIDNETMTLLQTDAAINPGNSGGGLFNADGNLIGIVNAKESSTGIEGLGFAIPITPAKDVITELMQNGSVTSRPALNVSLYDYTSSNQSSNSKYEDGCYIVQVVKNGAADKAGLKQNDRIINFDGQKIQTTSDVKGILKKHKIGDTVKMVVERNSKEITVEITLQAQTQSN
;
A
#
# COMPACT_ATOMS: atom_id res chain seq x y z
N MET A 1 -0.27 -9.88 6.22
CA MET A 1 -1.20 -10.80 5.52
C MET A 1 -0.63 -11.41 4.24
N SER A 2 0.45 -10.93 3.68
CA SER A 2 1.04 -11.45 2.43
C SER A 2 1.45 -12.93 2.50
N ASP A 3 1.87 -13.41 3.66
CA ASP A 3 2.46 -14.75 3.84
C ASP A 3 1.59 -15.70 4.68
N ALA A 4 0.35 -15.27 4.98
CA ALA A 4 -0.58 -16.09 5.75
C ALA A 4 -1.12 -17.24 4.88
N THR A 5 -0.98 -18.47 5.36
CA THR A 5 -1.55 -19.69 4.74
C THR A 5 -3.02 -19.89 5.10
N ARG A 6 -3.49 -19.26 6.18
CA ARG A 6 -4.87 -19.32 6.68
C ARG A 6 -5.22 -18.03 7.40
N LEU A 7 -6.44 -17.53 7.17
CA LEU A 7 -6.99 -16.40 7.88
C LEU A 7 -8.22 -16.83 8.66
N LYS A 8 -8.33 -16.35 9.89
CA LYS A 8 -9.52 -16.50 10.74
C LYS A 8 -10.00 -15.13 11.20
N VAL A 9 -11.30 -14.98 11.30
CA VAL A 9 -11.96 -13.82 11.90
C VAL A 9 -12.78 -14.31 13.08
N THR A 10 -12.58 -13.67 14.23
CA THR A 10 -13.41 -13.91 15.42
C THR A 10 -14.32 -12.70 15.61
N THR A 11 -15.61 -12.94 15.67
CA THR A 11 -16.62 -11.90 15.92
C THR A 11 -16.77 -11.62 17.41
N THR A 12 -17.46 -10.53 17.76
CA THR A 12 -17.61 -10.08 19.16
C THR A 12 -18.36 -11.06 20.04
N ASP A 13 -19.16 -11.96 19.46
CA ASP A 13 -19.84 -13.05 20.15
C ASP A 13 -18.96 -14.29 20.36
N GLY A 14 -17.69 -14.24 19.92
CA GLY A 14 -16.72 -15.33 20.04
C GLY A 14 -16.79 -16.36 18.91
N SER A 15 -17.65 -16.19 17.91
CA SER A 15 -17.72 -17.09 16.77
C SER A 15 -16.50 -16.95 15.88
N GLU A 16 -15.94 -18.06 15.40
CA GLU A 16 -14.77 -18.10 14.51
C GLU A 16 -15.16 -18.48 13.09
N TYR A 17 -14.65 -17.75 12.12
CA TYR A 17 -14.89 -17.97 10.69
C TYR A 17 -13.57 -18.07 9.94
N ASP A 18 -13.46 -19.00 9.01
CA ASP A 18 -12.39 -18.97 8.01
C ASP A 18 -12.64 -17.79 7.05
N ALA A 19 -11.59 -17.05 6.72
CA ALA A 19 -11.69 -15.90 5.86
C ALA A 19 -10.92 -16.11 4.56
N ASN A 20 -11.48 -15.60 3.46
CA ASN A 20 -10.85 -15.58 2.15
C ASN A 20 -10.34 -14.17 1.83
N ILE A 21 -9.16 -14.05 1.23
CA ILE A 21 -8.69 -12.77 0.69
C ILE A 21 -9.45 -12.51 -0.61
N VAL A 22 -10.19 -11.40 -0.66
CA VAL A 22 -10.88 -10.90 -1.86
C VAL A 22 -9.88 -10.15 -2.73
N GLY A 23 -9.06 -9.29 -2.13
CA GLY A 23 -8.02 -8.54 -2.80
C GLY A 23 -7.08 -7.87 -1.80
N LYS A 24 -5.89 -7.51 -2.26
CA LYS A 24 -4.88 -6.79 -1.46
C LYS A 24 -4.14 -5.78 -2.30
N ASP A 25 -3.72 -4.71 -1.66
CA ASP A 25 -2.91 -3.66 -2.26
C ASP A 25 -1.76 -3.25 -1.32
N SER A 26 -0.54 -3.60 -1.69
CA SER A 26 0.65 -3.30 -0.90
C SER A 26 1.00 -1.81 -0.86
N GLN A 27 0.56 -1.05 -1.87
CA GLN A 27 0.88 0.38 -1.96
C GLN A 27 0.09 1.22 -0.93
N THR A 28 -1.13 0.81 -0.61
CA THR A 28 -1.96 1.45 0.42
C THR A 28 -1.99 0.67 1.73
N ASP A 29 -1.35 -0.49 1.80
CA ASP A 29 -1.39 -1.44 2.93
C ASP A 29 -2.81 -1.88 3.29
N LEU A 30 -3.70 -1.97 2.29
CA LEU A 30 -5.09 -2.41 2.44
C LEU A 30 -5.29 -3.83 1.93
N ALA A 31 -6.13 -4.57 2.62
CA ALA A 31 -6.63 -5.86 2.17
C ALA A 31 -8.13 -5.98 2.46
N VAL A 32 -8.87 -6.56 1.53
CA VAL A 32 -10.27 -6.94 1.72
C VAL A 32 -10.34 -8.45 1.94
N ILE A 33 -10.93 -8.85 3.05
CA ILE A 33 -11.20 -10.25 3.39
C ILE A 33 -12.70 -10.47 3.50
N LYS A 34 -13.15 -11.67 3.23
CA LYS A 34 -14.55 -12.08 3.33
C LYS A 34 -14.70 -13.31 4.20
N ILE A 35 -15.69 -13.28 5.07
CA ILE A 35 -16.19 -14.43 5.84
C ILE A 35 -17.62 -14.76 5.40
N ASP A 36 -18.03 -15.99 5.64
CA ASP A 36 -19.41 -16.45 5.43
C ASP A 36 -20.17 -16.42 6.77
N ALA A 37 -20.68 -15.24 7.08
CA ALA A 37 -21.41 -14.95 8.32
C ALA A 37 -22.61 -14.05 8.02
N ASP A 38 -23.73 -14.35 8.68
CA ASP A 38 -24.97 -13.57 8.61
C ASP A 38 -25.00 -12.51 9.73
N ASN A 39 -25.83 -11.49 9.52
CA ASN A 39 -26.17 -10.47 10.54
C ASN A 39 -24.97 -9.64 11.07
N LEU A 40 -23.93 -9.44 10.26
CA LEU A 40 -22.85 -8.53 10.60
C LEU A 40 -23.31 -7.07 10.48
N GLN A 41 -23.03 -6.27 11.50
CA GLN A 41 -23.30 -4.85 11.46
C GLN A 41 -22.14 -4.13 10.76
N ALA A 42 -22.44 -3.47 9.63
CA ALA A 42 -21.46 -2.67 8.89
C ALA A 42 -21.20 -1.35 9.60
N ALA A 43 -19.93 -0.91 9.59
CA ALA A 43 -19.58 0.44 9.98
C ALA A 43 -20.06 1.45 8.92
N THR A 44 -20.52 2.62 9.36
CA THR A 44 -20.84 3.73 8.46
C THR A 44 -19.56 4.45 8.07
N PHE A 45 -19.29 4.60 6.77
CA PHE A 45 -18.16 5.38 6.29
C PHE A 45 -18.43 6.87 6.47
N GLY A 46 -17.49 7.54 7.12
CA GLY A 46 -17.44 9.01 7.20
C GLY A 46 -16.78 9.62 5.95
N ASP A 47 -16.34 10.86 6.13
CA ASP A 47 -15.59 11.63 5.14
C ASP A 47 -14.32 12.16 5.80
N SER A 48 -13.15 11.67 5.36
CA SER A 48 -11.87 12.09 5.91
C SER A 48 -11.36 13.41 5.33
N ASP A 49 -11.93 13.89 4.23
CA ASP A 49 -11.45 15.10 3.54
C ASP A 49 -11.91 16.38 4.25
N ILE A 50 -12.97 16.29 5.09
CA ILE A 50 -13.48 17.44 5.87
C ILE A 50 -12.90 17.52 7.27
N LEU A 51 -12.05 16.55 7.69
CA LEU A 51 -11.48 16.53 9.02
C LEU A 51 -10.55 17.72 9.29
N GLN A 52 -10.57 18.18 10.53
CA GLN A 52 -9.72 19.24 11.02
C GLN A 52 -8.87 18.77 12.20
N VAL A 53 -7.71 19.40 12.36
CA VAL A 53 -6.88 19.18 13.57
C VAL A 53 -7.68 19.61 14.80
N GLY A 54 -7.74 18.71 15.79
CA GLY A 54 -8.55 18.87 16.98
C GLY A 54 -9.86 18.09 16.98
N ASP A 55 -10.31 17.56 15.82
CA ASP A 55 -11.50 16.71 15.77
C ASP A 55 -11.33 15.44 16.60
N PRO A 56 -12.37 14.99 17.31
CA PRO A 56 -12.32 13.76 18.10
C PRO A 56 -11.99 12.54 17.24
N ALA A 57 -11.09 11.69 17.75
CA ALA A 57 -10.66 10.45 17.12
C ALA A 57 -10.75 9.29 18.11
N ILE A 58 -11.48 8.25 17.76
CA ILE A 58 -11.74 7.06 18.58
C ILE A 58 -11.19 5.86 17.83
N ALA A 59 -10.11 5.26 18.33
CA ALA A 59 -9.54 4.05 17.75
C ALA A 59 -10.13 2.82 18.44
N ILE A 60 -10.60 1.85 17.64
CA ILE A 60 -11.15 0.58 18.12
C ILE A 60 -10.32 -0.54 17.49
N GLY A 61 -9.76 -1.41 18.35
CA GLY A 61 -8.90 -2.50 17.93
C GLY A 61 -8.96 -3.70 18.88
N ASN A 62 -8.08 -4.67 18.61
CA ASN A 62 -7.91 -5.85 19.42
C ASN A 62 -6.42 -6.06 19.77
N PRO A 63 -5.86 -5.23 20.68
CA PRO A 63 -4.48 -5.40 21.11
C PRO A 63 -4.23 -6.80 21.66
N LEU A 64 -3.09 -7.39 21.25
CA LEU A 64 -2.66 -8.73 21.68
C LEU A 64 -3.55 -9.89 21.20
N GLY A 65 -4.59 -9.63 20.41
CA GLY A 65 -5.52 -10.68 19.93
C GLY A 65 -6.46 -11.24 21.00
N GLU A 66 -6.34 -10.81 22.25
CA GLU A 66 -7.10 -11.32 23.40
C GLU A 66 -8.00 -10.25 24.05
N LEU A 67 -7.77 -8.97 23.72
CA LEU A 67 -8.49 -7.84 24.30
C LEU A 67 -9.42 -7.19 23.26
N GLY A 68 -10.33 -8.00 22.70
CA GLY A 68 -11.29 -7.53 21.71
C GLY A 68 -12.11 -6.35 22.20
N GLY A 69 -12.30 -5.33 21.35
CA GLY A 69 -13.07 -4.13 21.67
C GLY A 69 -12.33 -3.10 22.52
N THR A 70 -11.00 -3.13 22.56
CA THR A 70 -10.24 -2.04 23.21
C THR A 70 -10.47 -0.74 22.45
N VAL A 71 -10.89 0.28 23.21
CA VAL A 71 -11.16 1.63 22.70
C VAL A 71 -10.16 2.59 23.30
N THR A 72 -9.52 3.39 22.43
CA THR A 72 -8.68 4.53 22.87
C THR A 72 -9.21 5.81 22.22
N THR A 73 -9.06 6.93 22.89
CA THR A 73 -9.55 8.23 22.41
C THR A 73 -8.45 9.25 22.37
N GLY A 74 -8.56 10.17 21.44
CA GLY A 74 -7.69 11.31 21.23
C GLY A 74 -8.32 12.27 20.21
N ILE A 75 -7.46 12.97 19.49
CA ILE A 75 -7.86 13.91 18.45
C ILE A 75 -7.10 13.62 17.14
N ILE A 76 -7.58 14.20 16.05
CA ILE A 76 -6.79 14.32 14.82
C ILE A 76 -5.69 15.35 15.06
N SER A 77 -4.43 14.90 15.02
CA SER A 77 -3.25 15.75 15.25
C SER A 77 -2.71 16.33 13.92
N ALA A 78 -2.95 15.66 12.79
CA ALA A 78 -2.68 16.16 11.44
C ALA A 78 -3.50 15.37 10.41
N THR A 79 -3.83 15.99 9.26
CA THR A 79 -4.64 15.38 8.19
C THR A 79 -3.82 14.86 7.02
N ASP A 80 -2.59 15.37 6.80
CA ASP A 80 -1.78 15.13 5.60
C ASP A 80 -0.31 14.79 5.93
N ARG A 81 -0.10 13.83 6.81
CA ARG A 81 1.27 13.37 7.12
C ARG A 81 1.79 12.45 6.04
N GLN A 82 2.85 12.87 5.37
CA GLN A 82 3.59 12.01 4.46
C GLN A 82 4.59 11.16 5.24
N ILE A 83 4.34 9.86 5.26
CA ILE A 83 5.15 8.85 5.95
C ILE A 83 5.63 7.84 4.92
N THR A 84 6.91 7.49 4.97
CA THR A 84 7.47 6.44 4.10
C THR A 84 7.59 5.15 4.90
N ILE A 85 6.81 4.14 4.53
CA ILE A 85 6.76 2.81 5.14
C ILE A 85 7.13 1.79 4.06
N ASP A 86 8.11 0.93 4.32
CA ASP A 86 8.55 -0.12 3.37
C ASP A 86 8.84 0.43 1.95
N ASN A 87 9.49 1.61 1.86
CA ASN A 87 9.76 2.34 0.62
C ASN A 87 8.51 2.85 -0.13
N GLU A 88 7.33 2.86 0.50
CA GLU A 88 6.12 3.48 -0.01
C GLU A 88 5.80 4.75 0.77
N THR A 89 5.63 5.88 0.08
CA THR A 89 5.17 7.12 0.72
C THR A 89 3.66 7.15 0.71
N MET A 90 3.08 7.25 1.91
CA MET A 90 1.65 7.31 2.15
C MET A 90 1.28 8.64 2.79
N THR A 91 0.11 9.17 2.45
CA THR A 91 -0.50 10.31 3.15
C THR A 91 -1.47 9.77 4.20
N LEU A 92 -1.18 10.02 5.47
CA LEU A 92 -1.90 9.44 6.60
C LEU A 92 -2.51 10.52 7.51
N LEU A 93 -3.60 10.17 8.18
CA LEU A 93 -4.08 10.90 9.36
C LEU A 93 -3.14 10.62 10.51
N GLN A 94 -2.83 11.64 11.32
CA GLN A 94 -2.13 11.47 12.60
C GLN A 94 -3.13 11.68 13.74
N THR A 95 -3.00 10.88 14.80
CA THR A 95 -3.79 10.98 16.03
C THR A 95 -2.92 10.76 17.25
N ASP A 96 -3.28 11.36 18.38
CA ASP A 96 -2.70 11.10 19.70
C ASP A 96 -3.49 10.02 20.49
N ALA A 97 -4.60 9.49 19.92
CA ALA A 97 -5.22 8.28 20.44
C ALA A 97 -4.17 7.16 20.53
N ALA A 98 -4.11 6.46 21.64
CA ALA A 98 -3.08 5.43 21.84
C ALA A 98 -3.20 4.30 20.81
N ILE A 99 -2.25 4.21 19.89
CA ILE A 99 -2.13 3.15 18.89
C ILE A 99 -0.99 2.22 19.31
N ASN A 100 -1.32 0.96 19.50
CA ASN A 100 -0.38 -0.08 19.91
C ASN A 100 -0.47 -1.28 18.94
N PRO A 101 0.53 -2.17 18.91
CA PRO A 101 0.43 -3.43 18.20
C PRO A 101 -0.86 -4.16 18.54
N GLY A 102 -1.65 -4.53 17.51
CA GLY A 102 -2.99 -5.11 17.62
C GLY A 102 -4.14 -4.15 17.31
N ASN A 103 -3.92 -2.82 17.35
CA ASN A 103 -4.91 -1.87 16.81
C ASN A 103 -4.80 -1.73 15.29
N SER A 104 -3.69 -2.18 14.68
CA SER A 104 -3.49 -2.12 13.21
C SER A 104 -4.57 -2.89 12.48
N GLY A 105 -5.18 -2.27 11.46
CA GLY A 105 -6.36 -2.78 10.75
C GLY A 105 -7.68 -2.46 11.43
N GLY A 106 -7.68 -1.96 12.68
CA GLY A 106 -8.86 -1.48 13.38
C GLY A 106 -9.38 -0.15 12.81
N GLY A 107 -10.58 0.22 13.19
CA GLY A 107 -11.21 1.47 12.75
C GLY A 107 -10.80 2.66 13.59
N LEU A 108 -10.62 3.82 12.93
CA LEU A 108 -10.60 5.13 13.54
C LEU A 108 -11.94 5.80 13.26
N PHE A 109 -12.65 6.22 14.30
CA PHE A 109 -14.00 6.76 14.22
C PHE A 109 -14.04 8.20 14.71
N ASN A 110 -15.01 9.01 14.21
CA ASN A 110 -15.32 10.33 14.74
C ASN A 110 -16.33 10.22 15.91
N ALA A 111 -16.71 11.37 16.47
CA ALA A 111 -17.66 11.44 17.57
C ALA A 111 -19.10 10.93 17.21
N ASP A 112 -19.46 10.93 15.93
CA ASP A 112 -20.74 10.42 15.44
C ASP A 112 -20.74 8.90 15.20
N GLY A 113 -19.60 8.23 15.45
CA GLY A 113 -19.43 6.81 15.19
C GLY A 113 -19.20 6.45 13.72
N ASN A 114 -18.88 7.42 12.88
CA ASN A 114 -18.52 7.16 11.47
C ASN A 114 -17.04 6.82 11.36
N LEU A 115 -16.71 5.82 10.52
CA LEU A 115 -15.35 5.40 10.22
C LEU A 115 -14.66 6.49 9.38
N ILE A 116 -13.60 7.10 9.91
CA ILE A 116 -12.82 8.16 9.26
C ILE A 116 -11.43 7.69 8.81
N GLY A 117 -10.98 6.53 9.30
CA GLY A 117 -9.70 5.95 8.90
C GLY A 117 -9.54 4.51 9.32
N ILE A 118 -8.51 3.86 8.76
CA ILE A 118 -8.08 2.50 9.12
C ILE A 118 -6.72 2.63 9.79
N VAL A 119 -6.61 2.20 11.05
CA VAL A 119 -5.40 2.33 11.87
C VAL A 119 -4.23 1.59 11.23
N ASN A 120 -3.10 2.27 11.09
CA ASN A 120 -1.84 1.71 10.63
C ASN A 120 -0.78 1.84 11.73
N ALA A 121 -0.46 0.73 12.40
CA ALA A 121 0.49 0.71 13.51
C ALA A 121 1.94 0.43 13.10
N LYS A 122 2.24 0.31 11.79
CA LYS A 122 3.61 0.02 11.30
C LYS A 122 4.64 1.08 11.68
N GLU A 123 4.19 2.33 11.85
CA GLU A 123 5.06 3.46 12.21
C GLU A 123 4.97 3.88 13.67
N SER A 124 4.38 3.06 14.54
CA SER A 124 4.53 3.31 15.98
C SER A 124 6.00 3.08 16.36
N SER A 125 6.80 4.15 16.34
CA SER A 125 8.19 4.12 16.79
C SER A 125 8.24 3.65 18.23
N THR A 126 8.93 2.55 18.49
CA THR A 126 9.11 2.03 19.83
C THR A 126 9.62 3.13 20.76
N GLY A 127 8.78 3.55 21.71
CA GLY A 127 9.14 4.53 22.74
C GLY A 127 8.68 5.97 22.50
N ILE A 128 7.89 6.27 21.44
CA ILE A 128 7.25 7.57 21.27
C ILE A 128 5.75 7.39 21.47
N GLU A 129 5.24 7.97 22.57
CA GLU A 129 3.80 8.01 22.85
C GLU A 129 3.14 9.19 22.12
N GLY A 130 1.84 9.04 21.76
CA GLY A 130 1.05 10.11 21.14
C GLY A 130 1.28 10.29 19.63
N LEU A 131 1.92 9.33 18.95
CA LEU A 131 2.05 9.29 17.50
C LEU A 131 1.37 8.05 16.94
N GLY A 132 0.11 8.16 16.60
CA GLY A 132 -0.65 7.14 15.89
C GLY A 132 -0.96 7.58 14.45
N PHE A 133 -1.07 6.62 13.54
CA PHE A 133 -1.38 6.90 12.13
C PHE A 133 -2.54 6.05 11.65
N ALA A 134 -3.34 6.61 10.73
CA ALA A 134 -4.42 5.90 10.08
C ALA A 134 -4.51 6.28 8.59
N ILE A 135 -4.88 5.30 7.76
CA ILE A 135 -5.17 5.49 6.34
C ILE A 135 -6.51 6.23 6.24
N PRO A 136 -6.59 7.41 5.58
CA PRO A 136 -7.84 8.16 5.45
C PRO A 136 -8.90 7.34 4.73
N ILE A 137 -10.15 7.37 5.21
CA ILE A 137 -11.21 6.52 4.67
C ILE A 137 -11.69 6.95 3.28
N THR A 138 -11.69 8.24 2.95
CA THR A 138 -12.18 8.74 1.66
C THR A 138 -11.38 8.15 0.49
N PRO A 139 -10.04 8.29 0.40
CA PRO A 139 -9.27 7.61 -0.65
C PRO A 139 -9.26 6.08 -0.50
N ALA A 140 -9.40 5.53 0.71
CA ALA A 140 -9.46 4.10 0.91
C ALA A 140 -10.72 3.46 0.28
N LYS A 141 -11.86 4.18 0.21
CA LYS A 141 -13.11 3.68 -0.41
C LYS A 141 -12.90 3.24 -1.86
N ASP A 142 -12.17 4.03 -2.65
CA ASP A 142 -11.94 3.72 -4.05
C ASP A 142 -11.09 2.45 -4.19
N VAL A 143 -10.03 2.33 -3.38
CA VAL A 143 -9.17 1.14 -3.32
C VAL A 143 -9.98 -0.09 -2.89
N ILE A 144 -10.77 0.02 -1.81
CA ILE A 144 -11.62 -1.08 -1.32
C ILE A 144 -12.60 -1.52 -2.42
N THR A 145 -13.22 -0.57 -3.12
CA THR A 145 -14.16 -0.87 -4.20
C THR A 145 -13.49 -1.66 -5.33
N GLU A 146 -12.32 -1.23 -5.78
CA GLU A 146 -11.56 -1.96 -6.81
C GLU A 146 -11.12 -3.35 -6.34
N LEU A 147 -10.65 -3.48 -5.10
CA LEU A 147 -10.29 -4.77 -4.51
C LEU A 147 -11.49 -5.73 -4.46
N MET A 148 -12.67 -5.23 -4.13
CA MET A 148 -13.91 -6.03 -4.11
C MET A 148 -14.35 -6.46 -5.51
N GLN A 149 -14.19 -5.59 -6.51
CA GLN A 149 -14.66 -5.85 -7.88
C GLN A 149 -13.68 -6.67 -8.70
N ASN A 150 -12.37 -6.38 -8.55
CA ASN A 150 -11.33 -6.86 -9.45
C ASN A 150 -10.26 -7.73 -8.74
N GLY A 151 -10.29 -7.81 -7.40
CA GLY A 151 -9.24 -8.46 -6.62
C GLY A 151 -7.94 -7.66 -6.54
N SER A 152 -7.83 -6.55 -7.25
CA SER A 152 -6.64 -5.68 -7.32
C SER A 152 -7.02 -4.27 -7.72
N VAL A 153 -6.14 -3.30 -7.44
CA VAL A 153 -6.29 -1.91 -7.90
C VAL A 153 -5.82 -1.84 -9.35
N THR A 154 -6.74 -1.52 -10.26
CA THR A 154 -6.51 -1.48 -11.71
C THR A 154 -6.50 -0.07 -12.29
N SER A 155 -6.92 0.94 -11.51
CA SER A 155 -6.96 2.35 -11.93
C SER A 155 -5.59 3.02 -12.00
N ARG A 156 -4.53 2.37 -11.51
CA ARG A 156 -3.18 2.95 -11.48
C ARG A 156 -2.39 2.65 -12.75
N PRO A 157 -1.62 3.65 -13.24
CA PRO A 157 -0.68 3.41 -14.33
C PRO A 157 0.45 2.48 -13.87
N ALA A 158 0.81 1.54 -14.72
CA ALA A 158 1.84 0.57 -14.43
C ALA A 158 2.71 0.27 -15.65
N LEU A 159 3.95 -0.11 -15.39
CA LEU A 159 4.85 -0.71 -16.38
C LEU A 159 4.53 -2.19 -16.61
N ASN A 160 3.87 -2.84 -15.66
CA ASN A 160 3.61 -4.28 -15.62
C ASN A 160 4.92 -5.09 -15.62
N VAL A 161 5.78 -4.77 -14.64
CA VAL A 161 7.04 -5.45 -14.35
C VAL A 161 7.18 -5.71 -12.86
N SER A 162 8.01 -6.69 -12.50
CA SER A 162 8.57 -6.81 -11.16
C SER A 162 9.96 -6.17 -11.14
N LEU A 163 10.21 -5.35 -10.14
CA LEU A 163 11.48 -4.63 -9.95
C LEU A 163 12.21 -5.14 -8.73
N TYR A 164 13.53 -5.04 -8.74
CA TYR A 164 14.39 -5.38 -7.61
C TYR A 164 15.57 -4.42 -7.52
N ASP A 165 15.90 -4.00 -6.31
CA ASP A 165 17.04 -3.13 -6.04
C ASP A 165 18.26 -3.96 -5.67
N TYR A 166 19.25 -4.03 -6.57
CA TYR A 166 20.55 -4.56 -6.22
C TYR A 166 21.38 -3.47 -5.55
N THR A 167 21.97 -3.82 -4.39
CA THR A 167 22.86 -2.94 -3.63
C THR A 167 24.06 -3.74 -3.16
N SER A 168 25.18 -3.10 -2.95
CA SER A 168 26.41 -3.75 -2.47
C SER A 168 26.22 -4.49 -1.13
N SER A 169 25.18 -4.10 -0.36
CA SER A 169 24.83 -4.73 0.91
C SER A 169 24.00 -6.01 0.77
N ASN A 170 23.25 -6.19 -0.33
CA ASN A 170 22.38 -7.35 -0.57
C ASN A 170 22.90 -8.32 -1.62
N GLN A 171 24.14 -8.11 -2.08
CA GLN A 171 24.79 -8.95 -3.09
C GLN A 171 25.97 -9.73 -2.50
N SER A 172 26.26 -10.88 -3.09
CA SER A 172 27.53 -11.59 -2.83
C SER A 172 28.69 -10.85 -3.51
N SER A 173 29.90 -10.98 -2.96
CA SER A 173 31.11 -10.33 -3.49
C SER A 173 31.45 -10.66 -4.95
N ASN A 174 30.79 -11.66 -5.55
CA ASN A 174 30.94 -12.07 -6.95
C ASN A 174 29.72 -11.75 -7.81
N SER A 175 28.83 -10.85 -7.36
CA SER A 175 27.68 -10.46 -8.17
C SER A 175 28.12 -9.73 -9.44
N LYS A 176 27.46 -10.03 -10.56
CA LYS A 176 27.66 -9.34 -11.85
C LYS A 176 26.81 -8.09 -12.00
N TYR A 177 25.93 -7.83 -11.04
CA TYR A 177 25.05 -6.67 -11.09
C TYR A 177 25.71 -5.48 -10.39
N GLU A 178 25.62 -4.30 -10.98
CA GLU A 178 25.93 -3.04 -10.34
C GLU A 178 24.76 -2.58 -9.47
N ASP A 179 25.02 -1.66 -8.55
CA ASP A 179 23.95 -1.08 -7.73
C ASP A 179 22.92 -0.37 -8.63
N GLY A 180 21.63 -0.58 -8.35
CA GLY A 180 20.55 0.03 -9.10
C GLY A 180 19.26 -0.79 -9.15
N CYS A 181 18.26 -0.23 -9.82
CA CYS A 181 16.95 -0.84 -10.01
C CYS A 181 16.90 -1.68 -11.29
N TYR A 182 16.52 -2.93 -11.16
CA TYR A 182 16.49 -3.90 -12.26
C TYR A 182 15.10 -4.48 -12.48
N ILE A 183 14.80 -4.77 -13.74
CA ILE A 183 13.61 -5.54 -14.12
C ILE A 183 13.90 -7.02 -13.90
N VAL A 184 13.20 -7.65 -12.96
CA VAL A 184 13.36 -9.08 -12.67
C VAL A 184 12.31 -9.94 -13.36
N GLN A 185 11.16 -9.35 -13.71
CA GLN A 185 10.11 -10.01 -14.48
C GLN A 185 9.37 -8.99 -15.35
N VAL A 186 8.96 -9.40 -16.54
CA VAL A 186 8.10 -8.63 -17.45
C VAL A 186 6.80 -9.41 -17.65
N VAL A 187 5.67 -8.74 -17.42
CA VAL A 187 4.35 -9.35 -17.64
C VAL A 187 4.05 -9.35 -19.13
N LYS A 188 3.73 -10.52 -19.67
CA LYS A 188 3.40 -10.70 -21.09
C LYS A 188 2.24 -9.80 -21.51
N ASN A 189 2.36 -9.12 -22.63
CA ASN A 189 1.41 -8.13 -23.16
C ASN A 189 1.23 -6.88 -22.30
N GLY A 190 2.02 -6.71 -21.24
CA GLY A 190 2.06 -5.50 -20.41
C GLY A 190 2.75 -4.32 -21.13
N ALA A 191 2.75 -3.15 -20.49
CA ALA A 191 3.34 -1.94 -21.06
C ALA A 191 4.84 -2.12 -21.39
N ALA A 192 5.60 -2.69 -20.46
CA ALA A 192 7.03 -2.96 -20.64
C ALA A 192 7.33 -3.98 -21.75
N ASP A 193 6.53 -5.04 -21.83
CA ASP A 193 6.68 -6.08 -22.89
C ASP A 193 6.47 -5.48 -24.27
N LYS A 194 5.42 -4.67 -24.43
CA LYS A 194 5.12 -3.97 -25.70
C LYS A 194 6.21 -2.96 -26.10
N ALA A 195 6.86 -2.36 -25.09
CA ALA A 195 7.99 -1.45 -25.31
C ALA A 195 9.33 -2.18 -25.55
N GLY A 196 9.36 -3.52 -25.46
CA GLY A 196 10.56 -4.32 -25.70
C GLY A 196 11.53 -4.36 -24.52
N LEU A 197 11.08 -4.02 -23.31
CA LEU A 197 11.86 -4.20 -22.08
C LEU A 197 11.99 -5.71 -21.77
N LYS A 198 13.08 -6.05 -21.10
CA LYS A 198 13.42 -7.45 -20.80
C LYS A 198 13.89 -7.62 -19.36
N GLN A 199 13.82 -8.85 -18.90
CA GLN A 199 14.47 -9.25 -17.65
C GLN A 199 15.97 -8.91 -17.68
N ASN A 200 16.50 -8.46 -16.55
CA ASN A 200 17.86 -7.97 -16.31
C ASN A 200 18.20 -6.61 -16.95
N ASP A 201 17.23 -5.88 -17.50
CA ASP A 201 17.45 -4.47 -17.83
C ASP A 201 17.63 -3.67 -16.54
N ARG A 202 18.71 -2.87 -16.43
CA ARG A 202 18.89 -1.89 -15.36
C ARG A 202 18.26 -0.57 -15.80
N ILE A 203 17.35 -0.04 -15.00
CA ILE A 203 16.70 1.24 -15.30
C ILE A 203 17.65 2.37 -14.92
N ILE A 204 18.03 3.21 -15.90
CA ILE A 204 18.97 4.32 -15.71
C ILE A 204 18.22 5.64 -15.55
N ASN A 205 17.19 5.84 -16.39
CA ASN A 205 16.38 7.05 -16.38
C ASN A 205 14.93 6.71 -16.71
N PHE A 206 14.02 7.39 -16.05
CA PHE A 206 12.59 7.28 -16.31
C PHE A 206 11.99 8.68 -16.29
N ASP A 207 11.36 9.08 -17.40
CA ASP A 207 10.75 10.40 -17.60
C ASP A 207 11.69 11.55 -17.22
N GLY A 208 12.94 11.48 -17.70
CA GLY A 208 13.98 12.50 -17.47
C GLY A 208 14.62 12.47 -16.08
N GLN A 209 14.14 11.61 -15.16
CA GLN A 209 14.68 11.50 -13.81
C GLN A 209 15.60 10.28 -13.70
N LYS A 210 16.75 10.45 -13.03
CA LYS A 210 17.70 9.36 -12.76
C LYS A 210 17.07 8.37 -11.76
N ILE A 211 17.19 7.08 -12.06
CA ILE A 211 16.67 5.98 -11.22
C ILE A 211 17.82 5.31 -10.50
N GLN A 212 17.65 5.11 -9.20
CA GLN A 212 18.53 4.33 -8.34
C GLN A 212 17.78 3.18 -7.66
N THR A 213 16.49 3.39 -7.36
CA THR A 213 15.67 2.45 -6.61
C THR A 213 14.31 2.21 -7.25
N THR A 214 13.64 1.15 -6.83
CA THR A 214 12.24 0.86 -7.18
C THR A 214 11.30 1.97 -6.72
N SER A 215 11.62 2.64 -5.61
CA SER A 215 10.84 3.77 -5.08
C SER A 215 10.86 4.97 -6.03
N ASP A 216 11.98 5.23 -6.72
CA ASP A 216 12.06 6.31 -7.71
C ASP A 216 11.07 6.04 -8.86
N VAL A 217 11.05 4.80 -9.37
CA VAL A 217 10.11 4.39 -10.44
C VAL A 217 8.67 4.57 -10.01
N LYS A 218 8.32 4.10 -8.80
CA LYS A 218 6.97 4.23 -8.25
C LYS A 218 6.57 5.69 -8.04
N GLY A 219 7.48 6.53 -7.55
CA GLY A 219 7.26 7.96 -7.36
C GLY A 219 6.96 8.70 -8.66
N ILE A 220 7.58 8.29 -9.77
CA ILE A 220 7.31 8.85 -11.10
C ILE A 220 5.95 8.37 -11.60
N LEU A 221 5.66 7.05 -11.51
CA LEU A 221 4.38 6.47 -11.94
C LEU A 221 3.17 7.16 -11.28
N LYS A 222 3.27 7.54 -9.99
CA LYS A 222 2.20 8.26 -9.28
C LYS A 222 1.82 9.61 -9.91
N LYS A 223 2.69 10.20 -10.75
CA LYS A 223 2.44 11.49 -11.42
C LYS A 223 1.78 11.34 -12.79
N HIS A 224 1.63 10.13 -13.27
CA HIS A 224 1.09 9.80 -14.59
C HIS A 224 -0.30 9.15 -14.51
N LYS A 225 -0.91 8.99 -15.68
CA LYS A 225 -2.20 8.31 -15.87
C LYS A 225 -2.05 7.13 -16.84
N ILE A 226 -3.01 6.23 -16.81
CA ILE A 226 -3.11 5.17 -17.81
C ILE A 226 -3.28 5.82 -19.19
N GLY A 227 -2.48 5.34 -20.16
CA GLY A 227 -2.42 5.88 -21.51
C GLY A 227 -1.34 6.92 -21.75
N ASP A 228 -0.71 7.47 -20.70
CA ASP A 228 0.43 8.37 -20.87
C ASP A 228 1.61 7.61 -21.50
N THR A 229 2.33 8.30 -22.39
CA THR A 229 3.56 7.76 -22.98
C THR A 229 4.75 8.45 -22.34
N VAL A 230 5.63 7.64 -21.77
CA VAL A 230 6.82 8.07 -21.02
C VAL A 230 8.08 7.50 -21.65
N LYS A 231 9.21 8.19 -21.48
CA LYS A 231 10.50 7.75 -21.98
C LYS A 231 11.28 7.07 -20.87
N MET A 232 11.88 5.91 -21.18
CA MET A 232 12.76 5.19 -20.27
C MET A 232 14.09 4.88 -20.96
N VAL A 233 15.18 5.02 -20.19
CA VAL A 233 16.51 4.56 -20.60
C VAL A 233 16.89 3.40 -19.71
N VAL A 234 17.22 2.27 -20.32
CA VAL A 234 17.73 1.09 -19.62
C VAL A 234 19.10 0.71 -20.12
N GLU A 235 19.88 0.09 -19.27
CA GLU A 235 21.13 -0.56 -19.68
C GLU A 235 20.89 -2.07 -19.85
N ARG A 236 21.24 -2.56 -21.03
CA ARG A 236 21.18 -3.98 -21.39
C ARG A 236 22.49 -4.38 -22.07
N ASN A 237 23.21 -5.34 -21.48
CA ASN A 237 24.53 -5.80 -21.96
C ASN A 237 25.51 -4.64 -22.12
N SER A 238 25.62 -3.76 -21.12
CA SER A 238 26.47 -2.56 -21.09
C SER A 238 26.20 -1.56 -22.23
N LYS A 239 24.98 -1.55 -22.76
CA LYS A 239 24.52 -0.57 -23.76
C LYS A 239 23.23 0.09 -23.30
N GLU A 240 23.19 1.40 -23.43
CA GLU A 240 21.97 2.15 -23.16
C GLU A 240 20.97 1.99 -24.31
N ILE A 241 19.73 1.72 -23.95
CA ILE A 241 18.60 1.58 -24.86
C ILE A 241 17.51 2.51 -24.36
N THR A 242 17.05 3.39 -25.24
CA THR A 242 15.91 4.27 -24.96
C THR A 242 14.65 3.68 -25.57
N VAL A 243 13.59 3.61 -24.76
CA VAL A 243 12.27 3.13 -25.19
C VAL A 243 11.19 4.15 -24.81
N GLU A 244 10.12 4.18 -25.59
CA GLU A 244 8.87 4.87 -25.24
C GLU A 244 7.87 3.83 -24.77
N ILE A 245 7.22 4.10 -23.63
CA ILE A 245 6.32 3.17 -22.96
C ILE A 245 4.97 3.84 -22.79
N THR A 246 3.92 3.27 -23.35
CA THR A 246 2.54 3.69 -23.04
C THR A 246 2.08 2.93 -21.80
N LEU A 247 1.86 3.68 -20.71
CA LEU A 247 1.46 3.14 -19.42
C LEU A 247 0.07 2.46 -19.51
N GLN A 248 -0.06 1.32 -18.87
CA GLN A 248 -1.30 0.54 -18.86
C GLN A 248 -1.83 0.40 -17.43
N ALA A 249 -3.06 -0.06 -17.30
CA ALA A 249 -3.59 -0.51 -16.02
C ALA A 249 -2.67 -1.57 -15.39
N GLN A 250 -2.58 -1.57 -14.08
CA GLN A 250 -1.85 -2.60 -13.35
C GLN A 250 -2.54 -3.97 -13.59
N THR A 251 -1.78 -4.95 -14.03
CA THR A 251 -2.24 -6.34 -14.17
C THR A 251 -1.54 -7.20 -13.14
N GLN A 252 -2.27 -8.17 -12.57
CA GLN A 252 -1.63 -9.15 -11.68
C GLN A 252 -0.69 -10.05 -12.49
N SER A 253 0.50 -10.30 -11.96
CA SER A 253 1.32 -11.44 -12.39
C SER A 253 0.66 -12.70 -11.84
N ASN A 254 0.16 -13.56 -12.71
CA ASN A 254 -0.27 -14.91 -12.32
C ASN A 254 0.91 -15.73 -11.86
#